data_7d25fb7fbef15ec3195b81c18402c712
#
_entry.id   7d25fb7fbef15ec3195b81c18402c712
#
_cell.length_a   1.000
_cell.length_b   1.000
_cell.length_c   1.000
_cell.angle_alpha   90.00
_cell.angle_beta   90.00
_cell.angle_gamma   90.00
#
_symmetry.space_group_name_H-M   'P 1'
#
loop_
_entity.id
_entity.type
_entity.pdbx_description
1 polymer ?
#
loop_
_entity_poly.entity_id
_entity_poly.type
_entity_poly.pdbx_seq_one_letter_code
_entity_poly.pdbx_strand_id
1 'polypeptide(L)'
;MPDFDKTEYEKRLESIQSLMKKEHLPAILLNTEAEILYFTGFRTLFWQSPTRPWFLVVPQTGMPIAIIPEIGFDLMSKCWIDDIRCWPAPRPSDDGISLLESVLSNYSQVGLLMGHETHVHMPLQSFNLLTRKLKVEWCDATSLIRSARMIKSENEINLIRKICSIAGRSFDNISLMSHLNQPLSELFKSFKIDLLNEGADDVPYLVGGVGQPSYSDIISPATDTPLKLGDTFMLDTGAVYKGYYCDFDRNFSIGKPSNAINTAYRLLWETTELALASARPGLTTSELFFIMEKNLQTKSSEVGRLGHGLGLQLTEWPSIAPWDDTVLRENMVITIEPSVEGGGVLVSEENIVIRDGLPELLTKRATHEIPIII
;
A
#
# COMPACT_ATOMS: atom_id res chain seq x y z
N MET A 1 20.55 5.94 0.42
CA MET A 1 21.22 4.69 0.85
C MET A 1 20.11 3.68 1.13
N PRO A 2 20.33 2.37 0.94
CA PRO A 2 19.37 1.34 1.29
C PRO A 2 18.98 1.45 2.76
N ASP A 3 17.69 1.20 3.06
CA ASP A 3 17.15 1.31 4.42
C ASP A 3 17.42 0.05 5.26
N PHE A 4 17.81 -1.05 4.61
CA PHE A 4 18.16 -2.32 5.25
C PHE A 4 19.60 -2.74 4.95
N ASP A 5 20.11 -3.64 5.77
CA ASP A 5 21.40 -4.29 5.52
C ASP A 5 21.34 -5.16 4.26
N LYS A 6 22.49 -5.37 3.62
CA LYS A 6 22.63 -6.19 2.42
C LYS A 6 21.99 -7.58 2.56
N THR A 7 22.10 -8.17 3.73
CA THR A 7 21.55 -9.51 4.05
C THR A 7 20.04 -9.60 3.91
N GLU A 8 19.31 -8.49 4.09
CA GLU A 8 17.86 -8.45 3.86
C GLU A 8 17.54 -8.63 2.38
N TYR A 9 18.24 -7.90 1.52
CA TYR A 9 18.04 -7.98 0.06
C TYR A 9 18.51 -9.31 -0.52
N GLU A 10 19.60 -9.88 0.01
CA GLU A 10 20.06 -11.22 -0.35
C GLU A 10 19.00 -12.29 -0.05
N LYS A 11 18.36 -12.24 1.12
CA LYS A 11 17.25 -13.14 1.47
C LYS A 11 16.04 -12.98 0.55
N ARG A 12 15.69 -11.75 0.18
CA ARG A 12 14.60 -11.47 -0.77
C ARG A 12 14.91 -12.06 -2.13
N LEU A 13 16.15 -11.89 -2.61
CA LEU A 13 16.61 -12.48 -3.87
C LEU A 13 16.59 -14.02 -3.81
N GLU A 14 17.13 -14.64 -2.78
CA GLU A 14 17.12 -16.10 -2.59
C GLU A 14 15.68 -16.65 -2.57
N SER A 15 14.77 -15.96 -1.89
CA SER A 15 13.36 -16.33 -1.80
C SER A 15 12.70 -16.35 -3.18
N ILE A 16 12.79 -15.25 -3.94
CA ILE A 16 12.19 -15.18 -5.26
C ILE A 16 12.84 -16.16 -6.25
N GLN A 17 14.16 -16.31 -6.21
CA GLN A 17 14.87 -17.27 -7.06
C GLN A 17 14.48 -18.72 -6.75
N SER A 18 14.19 -19.04 -5.49
CA SER A 18 13.66 -20.33 -5.10
C SER A 18 12.27 -20.60 -5.70
N LEU A 19 11.39 -19.59 -5.69
CA LEU A 19 10.08 -19.66 -6.33
C LEU A 19 10.22 -19.79 -7.85
N MET A 20 11.08 -18.98 -8.48
CA MET A 20 11.36 -19.04 -9.92
C MET A 20 11.87 -20.42 -10.36
N LYS A 21 12.70 -21.07 -9.54
CA LYS A 21 13.19 -22.43 -9.82
C LYS A 21 12.06 -23.46 -9.83
N LYS A 22 11.09 -23.35 -8.91
CA LYS A 22 9.92 -24.24 -8.86
C LYS A 22 9.03 -24.08 -10.09
N GLU A 23 8.87 -22.85 -10.57
CA GLU A 23 8.06 -22.51 -11.73
C GLU A 23 8.85 -22.59 -13.06
N HIS A 24 10.12 -23.02 -13.02
CA HIS A 24 11.02 -23.08 -14.19
C HIS A 24 11.15 -21.73 -14.94
N LEU A 25 11.03 -20.62 -14.23
CA LEU A 25 11.06 -19.27 -14.78
C LEU A 25 12.50 -18.72 -14.79
N PRO A 26 13.14 -18.50 -15.98
CA PRO A 26 14.56 -18.12 -16.05
C PRO A 26 14.84 -16.68 -15.61
N ALA A 27 13.90 -15.75 -15.86
CA ALA A 27 14.06 -14.33 -15.50
C ALA A 27 12.71 -13.67 -15.23
N ILE A 28 12.72 -12.62 -14.41
CA ILE A 28 11.59 -11.70 -14.20
C ILE A 28 12.04 -10.29 -14.55
N LEU A 29 11.24 -9.57 -15.33
CA LEU A 29 11.38 -8.15 -15.59
C LEU A 29 10.47 -7.36 -14.64
N LEU A 30 11.06 -6.47 -13.84
CA LEU A 30 10.39 -5.56 -12.92
C LEU A 30 10.65 -4.12 -13.36
N ASN A 31 9.64 -3.26 -13.29
CA ASN A 31 9.75 -1.88 -13.75
C ASN A 31 8.83 -0.90 -13.03
N THR A 32 8.36 -1.26 -11.85
CA THR A 32 7.62 -0.37 -10.96
C THR A 32 8.42 -0.01 -9.73
N GLU A 33 8.07 1.09 -9.08
CA GLU A 33 8.81 1.62 -7.93
C GLU A 33 8.90 0.61 -6.79
N ALA A 34 7.78 0.00 -6.45
CA ALA A 34 7.68 -0.90 -5.29
C ALA A 34 8.59 -2.13 -5.43
N GLU A 35 8.61 -2.78 -6.61
CA GLU A 35 9.45 -3.95 -6.85
C GLU A 35 10.93 -3.59 -6.92
N ILE A 36 11.27 -2.47 -7.58
CA ILE A 36 12.65 -2.01 -7.65
C ILE A 36 13.16 -1.65 -6.26
N LEU A 37 12.37 -0.92 -5.46
CA LEU A 37 12.72 -0.63 -4.07
C LEU A 37 12.87 -1.92 -3.24
N TYR A 38 11.93 -2.87 -3.38
CA TYR A 38 11.95 -4.14 -2.64
C TYR A 38 13.23 -4.93 -2.84
N PHE A 39 13.68 -5.07 -4.10
CA PHE A 39 14.85 -5.88 -4.42
C PHE A 39 16.18 -5.15 -4.36
N THR A 40 16.20 -3.82 -4.42
CA THR A 40 17.46 -3.07 -4.54
C THR A 40 17.72 -2.09 -3.39
N GLY A 41 16.68 -1.65 -2.70
CA GLY A 41 16.76 -0.52 -1.78
C GLY A 41 16.86 0.84 -2.48
N PHE A 42 16.68 0.88 -3.80
CA PHE A 42 16.71 2.12 -4.58
C PHE A 42 15.43 2.92 -4.35
N ARG A 43 15.56 4.10 -3.75
CA ARG A 43 14.44 5.00 -3.47
C ARG A 43 14.74 6.38 -4.05
N THR A 44 13.79 6.90 -4.85
CA THR A 44 13.89 8.23 -5.47
C THR A 44 12.51 8.80 -5.72
N LEU A 45 12.36 10.12 -5.59
CA LEU A 45 11.15 10.84 -6.02
C LEU A 45 11.07 11.00 -7.55
N PHE A 46 12.09 10.54 -8.28
CA PHE A 46 12.10 10.67 -9.74
C PHE A 46 11.03 9.82 -10.44
N TRP A 47 10.41 8.89 -9.74
CA TRP A 47 9.21 8.17 -10.19
C TRP A 47 8.03 9.08 -10.52
N GLN A 48 7.97 10.28 -9.92
CA GLN A 48 6.98 11.30 -10.26
C GLN A 48 7.18 11.88 -11.67
N SER A 49 8.33 11.61 -12.30
CA SER A 49 8.59 11.93 -13.72
C SER A 49 8.39 10.66 -14.57
N PRO A 50 7.18 10.40 -15.08
CA PRO A 50 6.81 9.09 -15.63
C PRO A 50 7.39 8.80 -17.03
N THR A 51 8.22 9.68 -17.56
CA THR A 51 8.70 9.63 -18.95
C THR A 51 9.96 8.80 -19.14
N ARG A 52 10.51 8.23 -18.09
CA ARG A 52 11.76 7.47 -18.14
C ARG A 52 11.60 6.14 -17.44
N PRO A 53 11.51 5.03 -18.19
CA PRO A 53 11.36 3.72 -17.60
C PRO A 53 12.63 3.30 -16.85
N TRP A 54 12.44 2.58 -15.76
CA TRP A 54 13.48 1.94 -14.97
C TRP A 54 13.22 0.45 -15.02
N PHE A 55 14.27 -0.34 -15.20
CA PHE A 55 14.13 -1.78 -15.33
C PHE A 55 15.04 -2.49 -14.35
N LEU A 56 14.55 -3.57 -13.76
CA LEU A 56 15.32 -4.52 -13.00
C LEU A 56 15.05 -5.92 -13.57
N VAL A 57 16.06 -6.58 -14.06
CA VAL A 57 15.98 -7.98 -14.47
C VAL A 57 16.50 -8.84 -13.33
N VAL A 58 15.63 -9.70 -12.80
CA VAL A 58 15.98 -10.67 -11.77
C VAL A 58 16.14 -12.03 -12.43
N PRO A 59 17.37 -12.56 -12.58
CA PRO A 59 17.60 -13.90 -13.12
C PRO A 59 17.28 -14.97 -12.09
N GLN A 60 16.94 -16.17 -12.54
CA GLN A 60 16.74 -17.34 -11.67
C GLN A 60 18.01 -17.70 -10.85
N THR A 61 19.18 -17.34 -11.35
CA THR A 61 20.48 -17.52 -10.69
C THR A 61 21.38 -16.31 -10.97
N GLY A 62 22.15 -15.90 -9.97
CA GLY A 62 23.05 -14.74 -10.07
C GLY A 62 22.40 -13.46 -9.53
N MET A 63 23.06 -12.33 -9.76
CA MET A 63 22.65 -11.04 -9.25
C MET A 63 21.63 -10.36 -10.16
N PRO A 64 20.75 -9.51 -9.62
CA PRO A 64 19.87 -8.66 -10.42
C PRO A 64 20.66 -7.68 -11.29
N ILE A 65 20.09 -7.32 -12.44
CA ILE A 65 20.66 -6.38 -13.40
C ILE A 65 19.77 -5.14 -13.45
N ALA A 66 20.28 -3.99 -13.03
CA ALA A 66 19.57 -2.72 -13.14
C ALA A 66 19.85 -2.08 -14.50
N ILE A 67 18.80 -1.72 -15.25
CA ILE A 67 18.90 -1.02 -16.55
C ILE A 67 18.16 0.29 -16.38
N ILE A 68 18.90 1.38 -16.24
CA ILE A 68 18.38 2.65 -15.76
C ILE A 68 18.86 3.84 -16.57
N PRO A 69 18.13 4.99 -16.52
CA PRO A 69 18.67 6.26 -17.01
C PRO A 69 19.98 6.62 -16.32
N GLU A 70 20.94 7.15 -17.08
CA GLU A 70 22.29 7.51 -16.57
C GLU A 70 22.21 8.45 -15.34
N ILE A 71 21.22 9.32 -15.27
CA ILE A 71 21.00 10.21 -14.11
C ILE A 71 20.81 9.46 -12.78
N GLY A 72 20.41 8.19 -12.82
CA GLY A 72 20.22 7.35 -11.64
C GLY A 72 21.46 6.58 -11.18
N PHE A 73 22.55 6.59 -11.95
CA PHE A 73 23.71 5.75 -11.70
C PHE A 73 24.32 5.97 -10.30
N ASP A 74 24.62 7.22 -9.94
CA ASP A 74 25.25 7.53 -8.65
C ASP A 74 24.39 7.13 -7.45
N LEU A 75 23.08 7.15 -7.59
CA LEU A 75 22.17 6.72 -6.52
C LEU A 75 22.07 5.19 -6.47
N MET A 76 21.90 4.52 -7.61
CA MET A 76 21.84 3.06 -7.69
C MET A 76 23.14 2.39 -7.26
N SER A 77 24.29 2.99 -7.56
CA SER A 77 25.61 2.48 -7.14
C SER A 77 25.84 2.47 -5.62
N LYS A 78 25.00 3.19 -4.86
CA LYS A 78 24.99 3.14 -3.38
C LYS A 78 24.12 2.00 -2.84
N CYS A 79 23.37 1.32 -3.70
CA CYS A 79 22.62 0.13 -3.36
C CYS A 79 23.54 -1.11 -3.43
N TRP A 80 22.99 -2.27 -3.17
CA TRP A 80 23.77 -3.52 -3.14
C TRP A 80 23.91 -4.19 -4.51
N ILE A 81 23.36 -3.60 -5.57
CA ILE A 81 23.37 -4.12 -6.96
C ILE A 81 24.67 -3.72 -7.64
N ASP A 82 25.41 -4.69 -8.18
CA ASP A 82 26.69 -4.48 -8.85
C ASP A 82 26.56 -4.29 -10.38
N ASP A 83 25.61 -5.00 -11.04
CA ASP A 83 25.39 -4.89 -12.50
C ASP A 83 24.40 -3.76 -12.79
N ILE A 84 24.93 -2.57 -13.03
CA ILE A 84 24.16 -1.36 -13.37
C ILE A 84 24.50 -0.97 -14.79
N ARG A 85 23.51 -1.00 -15.68
CA ARG A 85 23.62 -0.63 -17.08
C ARG A 85 22.81 0.62 -17.36
N CYS A 86 23.47 1.64 -17.91
CA CYS A 86 22.87 2.95 -18.07
C CYS A 86 22.62 3.27 -19.56
N TRP A 87 21.58 4.04 -19.78
CA TRP A 87 21.28 4.62 -21.08
C TRP A 87 21.12 6.15 -20.96
N PRO A 88 21.55 6.95 -21.98
CA PRO A 88 21.44 8.40 -21.94
C PRO A 88 19.98 8.84 -22.12
N ALA A 89 19.38 9.40 -21.07
CA ALA A 89 18.00 9.89 -21.07
C ALA A 89 17.93 11.41 -21.10
N PRO A 90 16.94 12.03 -21.76
CA PRO A 90 15.90 11.40 -22.58
C PRO A 90 16.39 10.98 -23.96
N ARG A 91 15.86 9.90 -24.50
CA ARG A 91 16.19 9.43 -25.85
C ARG A 91 14.91 8.94 -26.57
N PRO A 92 14.21 9.82 -27.28
CA PRO A 92 12.87 9.52 -27.84
C PRO A 92 12.78 8.28 -28.73
N SER A 93 13.91 7.89 -29.34
CA SER A 93 13.98 6.71 -30.23
C SER A 93 14.31 5.42 -29.50
N ASP A 94 14.82 5.49 -28.26
CA ASP A 94 15.29 4.32 -27.50
C ASP A 94 15.49 4.66 -26.03
N ASP A 95 14.41 4.62 -25.26
CA ASP A 95 14.42 4.81 -23.80
C ASP A 95 14.93 3.55 -23.07
N GLY A 96 16.14 3.08 -23.39
CA GLY A 96 16.78 1.92 -22.81
C GLY A 96 16.27 0.56 -23.34
N ILE A 97 15.41 0.56 -24.34
CA ILE A 97 14.78 -0.67 -24.88
C ILE A 97 15.80 -1.57 -25.56
N SER A 98 16.75 -1.01 -26.35
CA SER A 98 17.81 -1.81 -26.97
C SER A 98 18.74 -2.45 -25.95
N LEU A 99 19.02 -1.75 -24.87
CA LEU A 99 19.82 -2.28 -23.76
C LEU A 99 19.06 -3.38 -23.00
N LEU A 100 17.78 -3.17 -22.72
CA LEU A 100 16.91 -4.19 -22.14
C LEU A 100 16.78 -5.42 -23.05
N GLU A 101 16.59 -5.23 -24.35
CA GLU A 101 16.57 -6.29 -25.37
C GLU A 101 17.85 -7.15 -25.33
N SER A 102 19.03 -6.51 -25.23
CA SER A 102 20.31 -7.21 -25.17
C SER A 102 20.45 -8.12 -23.93
N VAL A 103 19.83 -7.74 -22.81
CA VAL A 103 19.82 -8.55 -21.59
C VAL A 103 18.80 -9.67 -21.70
N LEU A 104 17.56 -9.35 -22.09
CA LEU A 104 16.47 -10.32 -22.11
C LEU A 104 16.62 -11.38 -23.20
N SER A 105 17.35 -11.10 -24.29
CA SER A 105 17.62 -12.08 -25.36
C SER A 105 18.40 -13.32 -24.91
N ASN A 106 18.99 -13.30 -23.71
CA ASN A 106 19.67 -14.45 -23.12
C ASN A 106 18.72 -15.45 -22.43
N TYR A 107 17.42 -15.15 -22.37
CA TYR A 107 16.42 -15.99 -21.70
C TYR A 107 15.40 -16.50 -22.73
N SER A 108 14.92 -17.73 -22.51
CA SER A 108 13.85 -18.30 -23.34
C SER A 108 12.47 -17.82 -22.93
N GLN A 109 12.32 -17.51 -21.62
CA GLN A 109 11.08 -17.07 -21.00
C GLN A 109 11.35 -15.92 -20.03
N VAL A 110 10.45 -14.95 -19.97
CA VAL A 110 10.54 -13.78 -19.08
C VAL A 110 9.20 -13.54 -18.39
N GLY A 111 9.23 -13.54 -17.07
CA GLY A 111 8.09 -13.15 -16.24
C GLY A 111 7.91 -11.66 -16.20
N LEU A 112 6.66 -11.22 -16.23
CA LEU A 112 6.27 -9.82 -16.07
C LEU A 112 5.04 -9.77 -15.17
N LEU A 113 4.81 -8.67 -14.45
CA LEU A 113 3.56 -8.48 -13.71
C LEU A 113 2.44 -8.16 -14.70
N MET A 114 1.60 -9.14 -14.99
CA MET A 114 0.53 -9.05 -16.00
C MET A 114 -0.86 -9.28 -15.39
N GLY A 115 -0.92 -9.68 -14.13
CA GLY A 115 -2.14 -10.05 -13.44
C GLY A 115 -2.95 -8.85 -12.95
N HIS A 116 -4.09 -9.16 -12.31
CA HIS A 116 -5.00 -8.17 -11.73
C HIS A 116 -4.26 -7.24 -10.74
N GLU A 117 -4.63 -5.96 -10.71
CA GLU A 117 -4.03 -4.91 -9.85
C GLU A 117 -2.52 -4.74 -10.03
N THR A 118 -2.00 -4.99 -11.24
CA THR A 118 -0.62 -4.71 -11.62
C THR A 118 -0.57 -3.81 -12.86
N HIS A 119 0.59 -3.25 -13.13
CA HIS A 119 0.82 -2.45 -14.33
C HIS A 119 2.28 -2.55 -14.79
N VAL A 120 2.50 -2.21 -16.06
CA VAL A 120 3.82 -2.12 -16.67
C VAL A 120 4.17 -0.64 -16.83
N HIS A 121 5.22 -0.19 -16.14
CA HIS A 121 5.64 1.22 -16.14
C HIS A 121 6.58 1.52 -17.32
N MET A 122 6.07 1.44 -18.54
CA MET A 122 6.73 1.87 -19.77
C MET A 122 5.70 2.26 -20.84
N PRO A 123 6.06 3.07 -21.85
CA PRO A 123 5.17 3.35 -22.97
C PRO A 123 4.74 2.05 -23.66
N LEU A 124 3.45 1.92 -23.98
CA LEU A 124 2.91 0.74 -24.67
C LEU A 124 3.62 0.49 -26.02
N GLN A 125 4.01 1.56 -26.73
CA GLN A 125 4.77 1.44 -27.97
C GLN A 125 6.14 0.79 -27.74
N SER A 126 6.81 1.12 -26.65
CA SER A 126 8.11 0.54 -26.26
C SER A 126 7.96 -0.94 -25.91
N PHE A 127 6.91 -1.30 -25.17
CA PHE A 127 6.58 -2.70 -24.88
C PHE A 127 6.29 -3.49 -26.17
N ASN A 128 5.47 -2.95 -27.07
CA ASN A 128 5.17 -3.57 -28.35
C ASN A 128 6.43 -3.74 -29.23
N LEU A 129 7.36 -2.78 -29.18
CA LEU A 129 8.63 -2.88 -29.88
C LEU A 129 9.48 -4.02 -29.32
N LEU A 130 9.59 -4.08 -27.99
CA LEU A 130 10.33 -5.11 -27.27
C LEU A 130 9.79 -6.51 -27.60
N THR A 131 8.46 -6.71 -27.53
CA THR A 131 7.81 -8.00 -27.79
C THR A 131 7.93 -8.46 -29.25
N ARG A 132 8.05 -7.53 -30.21
CA ARG A 132 8.28 -7.86 -31.63
C ARG A 132 9.73 -8.29 -31.90
N LYS A 133 10.68 -7.70 -31.19
CA LYS A 133 12.11 -7.94 -31.38
C LYS A 133 12.58 -9.21 -30.64
N LEU A 134 12.07 -9.42 -29.45
CA LEU A 134 12.45 -10.56 -28.63
C LEU A 134 11.63 -11.81 -28.98
N LYS A 135 12.34 -12.91 -29.13
CA LYS A 135 11.73 -14.25 -29.27
C LYS A 135 11.67 -14.96 -27.91
N VAL A 136 11.18 -14.24 -26.90
CA VAL A 136 10.99 -14.80 -25.55
C VAL A 136 9.52 -15.12 -25.35
N GLU A 137 9.24 -16.11 -24.56
CA GLU A 137 7.89 -16.36 -24.04
C GLU A 137 7.62 -15.44 -22.84
N TRP A 138 6.58 -14.62 -22.94
CA TRP A 138 6.15 -13.76 -21.83
C TRP A 138 5.15 -14.50 -20.96
N CYS A 139 5.39 -14.55 -19.65
CA CYS A 139 4.50 -15.20 -18.72
C CYS A 139 4.17 -14.30 -17.52
N ASP A 140 3.06 -14.56 -16.85
CA ASP A 140 2.64 -13.82 -15.68
C ASP A 140 3.41 -14.25 -14.43
N ALA A 141 4.21 -13.36 -13.87
CA ALA A 141 4.95 -13.55 -12.62
C ALA A 141 4.26 -12.89 -11.40
N THR A 142 3.03 -12.41 -11.55
CA THR A 142 2.33 -11.67 -10.51
C THR A 142 2.23 -12.46 -9.20
N SER A 143 1.85 -13.73 -9.27
CA SER A 143 1.72 -14.60 -8.08
C SER A 143 3.03 -14.81 -7.34
N LEU A 144 4.16 -14.87 -8.07
CA LEU A 144 5.49 -15.03 -7.48
C LEU A 144 5.89 -13.78 -6.68
N ILE A 145 5.71 -12.60 -7.27
CA ILE A 145 6.04 -11.33 -6.63
C ILE A 145 5.11 -11.06 -5.44
N ARG A 146 3.81 -11.33 -5.58
CA ARG A 146 2.86 -11.25 -4.45
C ARG A 146 3.28 -12.16 -3.31
N SER A 147 3.63 -13.41 -3.60
CA SER A 147 4.08 -14.35 -2.57
C SER A 147 5.35 -13.90 -1.85
N ALA A 148 6.28 -13.25 -2.57
CA ALA A 148 7.51 -12.73 -1.98
C ALA A 148 7.27 -11.51 -1.08
N ARG A 149 6.33 -10.61 -1.46
CA ARG A 149 6.07 -9.35 -0.74
C ARG A 149 5.00 -9.47 0.36
N MET A 150 4.12 -10.47 0.26
CA MET A 150 2.97 -10.63 1.17
C MET A 150 3.40 -10.91 2.61
N ILE A 151 4.45 -11.70 2.80
CA ILE A 151 5.03 -12.01 4.13
C ILE A 151 6.14 -10.99 4.39
N LYS A 152 5.92 -10.10 5.33
CA LYS A 152 6.87 -9.05 5.68
C LYS A 152 7.97 -9.58 6.58
N SER A 153 9.19 -9.08 6.41
CA SER A 153 10.23 -9.26 7.42
C SER A 153 9.94 -8.40 8.65
N GLU A 154 10.55 -8.72 9.79
CA GLU A 154 10.42 -7.86 10.99
C GLU A 154 11.00 -6.45 10.75
N ASN A 155 11.97 -6.30 9.86
CA ASN A 155 12.50 -5.00 9.46
C ASN A 155 11.43 -4.16 8.73
N GLU A 156 10.68 -4.76 7.81
CA GLU A 156 9.55 -4.11 7.12
C GLU A 156 8.43 -3.75 8.09
N ILE A 157 8.05 -4.68 8.96
CA ILE A 157 7.03 -4.46 10.00
C ILE A 157 7.41 -3.30 10.91
N ASN A 158 8.69 -3.17 11.27
CA ASN A 158 9.18 -2.06 12.10
C ASN A 158 9.01 -0.70 11.41
N LEU A 159 9.18 -0.62 10.08
CA LEU A 159 8.95 0.62 9.34
C LEU A 159 7.46 0.96 9.27
N ILE A 160 6.59 -0.04 9.03
CA ILE A 160 5.13 0.15 9.03
C ILE A 160 4.64 0.55 10.43
N ARG A 161 5.12 -0.11 11.47
CA ARG A 161 4.83 0.27 12.88
C ARG A 161 5.23 1.71 13.18
N LYS A 162 6.38 2.14 12.64
CA LYS A 162 6.87 3.51 12.82
C LYS A 162 5.95 4.52 12.17
N ILE A 163 5.52 4.30 10.91
CA ILE A 163 4.62 5.23 10.23
C ILE A 163 3.22 5.22 10.84
N CYS A 164 2.69 4.08 11.26
CA CYS A 164 1.42 4.02 12.00
C CYS A 164 1.49 4.82 13.32
N SER A 165 2.62 4.75 14.03
CA SER A 165 2.85 5.53 15.24
C SER A 165 2.94 7.04 14.97
N ILE A 166 3.58 7.45 13.88
CA ILE A 166 3.64 8.84 13.43
C ILE A 166 2.23 9.37 13.14
N ALA A 167 1.48 8.67 12.30
CA ALA A 167 0.13 9.07 11.95
C ALA A 167 -0.82 9.06 13.15
N GLY A 168 -0.66 8.09 14.06
CA GLY A 168 -1.42 8.04 15.31
C GLY A 168 -1.24 9.27 16.19
N ARG A 169 -0.02 9.83 16.28
CA ARG A 169 0.21 11.08 17.02
C ARG A 169 -0.45 12.28 16.35
N SER A 170 -0.42 12.34 15.02
CA SER A 170 -1.12 13.40 14.28
C SER A 170 -2.64 13.33 14.47
N PHE A 171 -3.23 12.13 14.52
CA PHE A 171 -4.63 11.96 14.88
C PHE A 171 -4.93 12.40 16.34
N ASP A 172 -4.02 12.15 17.28
CA ASP A 172 -4.17 12.65 18.66
C ASP A 172 -4.16 14.20 18.72
N ASN A 173 -3.46 14.85 17.80
CA ASN A 173 -3.36 16.30 17.70
C ASN A 173 -4.55 16.97 16.97
N ILE A 174 -5.50 16.19 16.42
CA ILE A 174 -6.56 16.74 15.55
C ILE A 174 -7.40 17.82 16.22
N SER A 175 -7.69 17.70 17.52
CA SER A 175 -8.42 18.69 18.29
C SER A 175 -7.70 20.03 18.44
N LEU A 176 -6.37 20.05 18.31
CA LEU A 176 -5.56 21.26 18.37
C LEU A 176 -5.57 22.03 17.04
N MET A 177 -5.94 21.36 15.96
CA MET A 177 -5.95 21.89 14.60
C MET A 177 -7.36 22.27 14.13
N SER A 178 -8.40 21.85 14.87
CA SER A 178 -9.80 21.96 14.44
C SER A 178 -10.53 23.10 15.13
N HIS A 179 -11.33 23.86 14.37
CA HIS A 179 -12.22 24.89 14.92
C HIS A 179 -13.49 25.05 14.10
N LEU A 180 -14.56 25.60 14.70
CA LEU A 180 -15.82 25.86 14.02
C LEU A 180 -15.63 26.81 12.83
N ASN A 181 -16.36 26.53 11.76
CA ASN A 181 -16.33 27.21 10.47
C ASN A 181 -15.00 27.14 9.71
N GLN A 182 -14.06 26.33 10.16
CA GLN A 182 -12.85 26.07 9.42
C GLN A 182 -13.20 25.25 8.16
N PRO A 183 -12.71 25.63 6.97
CA PRO A 183 -12.80 24.79 5.79
C PRO A 183 -12.10 23.42 6.01
N LEU A 184 -12.70 22.34 5.55
CA LEU A 184 -12.09 21.01 5.65
C LEU A 184 -10.71 20.97 4.97
N SER A 185 -10.54 21.69 3.86
CA SER A 185 -9.26 21.84 3.15
C SER A 185 -8.14 22.43 4.00
N GLU A 186 -8.45 23.36 4.90
CA GLU A 186 -7.48 23.94 5.85
C GLU A 186 -7.10 22.92 6.94
N LEU A 187 -8.07 22.16 7.45
CA LEU A 187 -7.82 21.10 8.42
C LEU A 187 -6.92 20.00 7.82
N PHE A 188 -7.21 19.55 6.59
CA PHE A 188 -6.37 18.57 5.88
C PHE A 188 -4.95 19.07 5.68
N LYS A 189 -4.80 20.35 5.29
CA LYS A 189 -3.48 20.95 5.14
C LYS A 189 -2.71 20.97 6.48
N SER A 190 -3.37 21.33 7.56
CA SER A 190 -2.79 21.34 8.90
C SER A 190 -2.38 19.95 9.34
N PHE A 191 -3.23 18.95 9.11
CA PHE A 191 -2.95 17.55 9.42
C PHE A 191 -1.79 17.00 8.60
N LYS A 192 -1.72 17.32 7.29
CA LYS A 192 -0.58 16.96 6.45
C LYS A 192 0.74 17.56 6.94
N ILE A 193 0.72 18.81 7.36
CA ILE A 193 1.90 19.50 7.93
C ILE A 193 2.32 18.81 9.25
N ASP A 194 1.35 18.45 10.10
CA ASP A 194 1.63 17.77 11.35
C ASP A 194 2.24 16.37 11.14
N LEU A 195 1.73 15.57 10.20
CA LEU A 195 2.32 14.29 9.81
C LEU A 195 3.80 14.41 9.40
N LEU A 196 4.13 15.45 8.61
CA LEU A 196 5.52 15.71 8.21
C LEU A 196 6.39 16.13 9.40
N ASN A 197 5.86 16.96 10.30
CA ASN A 197 6.55 17.37 11.53
C ASN A 197 6.78 16.20 12.50
N GLU A 198 5.83 15.26 12.57
CA GLU A 198 5.92 14.05 13.38
C GLU A 198 6.89 13.01 12.78
N GLY A 199 7.36 13.22 11.55
CA GLY A 199 8.44 12.48 10.93
C GLY A 199 8.05 11.55 9.78
N ALA A 200 6.89 11.73 9.16
CA ALA A 200 6.59 11.11 7.88
C ALA A 200 7.50 11.67 6.78
N ASP A 201 7.94 10.83 5.85
CA ASP A 201 8.72 11.26 4.69
C ASP A 201 7.84 11.96 3.64
N ASP A 202 6.60 11.49 3.48
CA ASP A 202 5.59 12.06 2.57
C ASP A 202 4.17 11.63 3.00
N VAL A 203 3.17 12.32 2.45
CA VAL A 203 1.74 12.04 2.62
C VAL A 203 1.08 12.04 1.24
N PRO A 204 1.28 11.01 0.43
CA PRO A 204 0.76 10.95 -0.93
C PRO A 204 -0.75 10.70 -0.99
N TYR A 205 -1.33 10.13 0.05
CA TYR A 205 -2.75 9.85 0.16
C TYR A 205 -3.31 10.50 1.43
N LEU A 206 -4.29 11.38 1.26
CA LEU A 206 -5.06 12.00 2.33
C LEU A 206 -6.42 12.39 1.76
N VAL A 207 -7.45 11.68 2.18
CA VAL A 207 -8.82 11.83 1.72
C VAL A 207 -9.77 11.92 2.90
N GLY A 208 -11.05 12.16 2.64
CA GLY A 208 -12.09 12.16 3.65
C GLY A 208 -13.22 13.13 3.33
N GLY A 209 -14.16 13.22 4.25
CA GLY A 209 -15.36 14.00 4.07
C GLY A 209 -15.95 14.52 5.38
N VAL A 210 -16.87 15.45 5.25
CA VAL A 210 -17.64 16.04 6.37
C VAL A 210 -19.10 16.16 5.98
N GLY A 211 -20.02 15.92 6.91
CA GLY A 211 -21.44 16.08 6.66
C GLY A 211 -22.33 15.80 7.87
N GLN A 212 -23.65 15.99 7.65
CA GLN A 212 -24.70 15.73 8.63
C GLN A 212 -25.73 14.76 8.09
N PRO A 213 -26.03 13.68 8.80
CA PRO A 213 -25.40 13.26 10.04
C PRO A 213 -23.96 12.70 9.84
N SER A 214 -23.61 12.32 8.62
CA SER A 214 -22.26 11.85 8.24
C SER A 214 -21.89 12.30 6.82
N TYR A 215 -20.67 12.01 6.42
CA TYR A 215 -20.15 12.24 5.08
C TYR A 215 -20.71 11.22 4.07
N SER A 216 -20.67 11.58 2.78
CA SER A 216 -21.15 10.72 1.68
C SER A 216 -20.05 10.18 0.78
N ASP A 217 -18.83 10.67 0.95
CA ASP A 217 -17.67 10.37 0.12
C ASP A 217 -16.44 10.10 0.98
N ILE A 218 -15.76 9.00 0.71
CA ILE A 218 -14.62 8.51 1.49
C ILE A 218 -13.28 8.60 0.74
N ILE A 219 -13.31 9.01 -0.54
CA ILE A 219 -12.10 9.06 -1.39
C ILE A 219 -11.82 10.45 -1.96
N SER A 220 -12.66 11.43 -1.69
CA SER A 220 -12.45 12.78 -2.21
C SER A 220 -11.33 13.50 -1.50
N PRO A 221 -10.58 14.35 -2.22
CA PRO A 221 -9.74 15.35 -1.58
C PRO A 221 -10.61 16.33 -0.77
N ALA A 222 -9.99 16.97 0.21
CA ALA A 222 -10.68 17.94 1.06
C ALA A 222 -11.33 19.07 0.24
N THR A 223 -12.56 19.40 0.63
CA THR A 223 -13.34 20.53 0.07
C THR A 223 -13.29 21.73 0.99
N ASP A 224 -13.76 22.90 0.51
CA ASP A 224 -13.91 24.11 1.34
C ASP A 224 -15.19 24.11 2.19
N THR A 225 -15.80 22.93 2.38
CA THR A 225 -16.96 22.77 3.27
C THR A 225 -16.56 23.11 4.72
N PRO A 226 -17.20 24.07 5.37
CA PRO A 226 -16.86 24.47 6.74
C PRO A 226 -17.38 23.46 7.76
N LEU A 227 -16.59 23.19 8.79
CA LEU A 227 -16.99 22.38 9.94
C LEU A 227 -18.09 23.05 10.76
N LYS A 228 -19.19 22.34 11.02
CA LYS A 228 -20.35 22.84 11.75
C LYS A 228 -20.72 21.93 12.91
N LEU A 229 -21.38 22.48 13.93
CA LEU A 229 -21.91 21.67 15.02
C LEU A 229 -22.90 20.62 14.49
N GLY A 230 -22.72 19.39 14.91
CA GLY A 230 -23.48 18.23 14.47
C GLY A 230 -22.89 17.49 13.28
N ASP A 231 -21.78 17.99 12.71
CA ASP A 231 -21.05 17.27 11.66
C ASP A 231 -20.32 16.05 12.22
N THR A 232 -20.25 15.03 11.39
CA THR A 232 -19.27 13.96 11.48
C THR A 232 -18.28 14.12 10.34
N PHE A 233 -16.99 14.03 10.61
CA PHE A 233 -15.97 14.04 9.58
C PHE A 233 -15.00 12.88 9.76
N MET A 234 -14.35 12.50 8.69
CA MET A 234 -13.33 11.47 8.60
C MET A 234 -12.09 12.01 7.88
N LEU A 235 -10.95 11.62 8.38
CA LEU A 235 -9.66 11.72 7.74
C LEU A 235 -9.11 10.33 7.55
N ASP A 236 -8.68 10.03 6.33
CA ASP A 236 -8.02 8.78 5.96
C ASP A 236 -6.66 9.10 5.34
N THR A 237 -5.61 8.45 5.84
CA THR A 237 -4.24 8.78 5.43
C THR A 237 -3.38 7.57 5.11
N GLY A 238 -2.76 7.63 3.93
CA GLY A 238 -1.64 6.79 3.51
C GLY A 238 -0.32 7.58 3.60
N ALA A 239 0.16 7.85 4.82
CA ALA A 239 1.47 8.46 5.04
C ALA A 239 2.59 7.45 4.83
N VAL A 240 3.79 7.93 4.50
CA VAL A 240 4.95 7.10 4.11
C VAL A 240 6.15 7.37 5.00
N TYR A 241 6.82 6.30 5.42
CA TYR A 241 8.14 6.35 6.03
C TYR A 241 9.06 5.31 5.38
N LYS A 242 10.15 5.77 4.78
CA LYS A 242 11.14 4.94 4.06
C LYS A 242 10.51 4.03 2.99
N GLY A 243 9.48 4.55 2.29
CA GLY A 243 8.76 3.85 1.23
C GLY A 243 7.64 2.94 1.73
N TYR A 244 7.48 2.72 3.03
CA TYR A 244 6.41 1.91 3.60
C TYR A 244 5.23 2.79 4.04
N TYR A 245 4.02 2.34 3.73
CA TYR A 245 2.77 3.02 4.02
C TYR A 245 2.18 2.61 5.36
N CYS A 246 1.44 3.54 6.01
CA CYS A 246 0.27 3.21 6.81
C CYS A 246 -0.96 3.46 5.96
N ASP A 247 -2.10 2.89 6.35
CA ASP A 247 -3.40 3.14 5.72
C ASP A 247 -4.48 2.97 6.77
N PHE A 248 -4.96 4.09 7.31
CA PHE A 248 -6.06 4.06 8.28
C PHE A 248 -6.74 5.40 8.45
N ASP A 249 -8.02 5.30 8.75
CA ASP A 249 -8.89 6.44 9.01
C ASP A 249 -9.13 6.71 10.50
N ARG A 250 -9.69 7.88 10.78
CA ARG A 250 -10.33 8.21 12.06
C ARG A 250 -11.53 9.11 11.85
N ASN A 251 -12.60 8.79 12.56
CA ASN A 251 -13.84 9.54 12.60
C ASN A 251 -13.91 10.44 13.81
N PHE A 252 -14.49 11.63 13.63
CA PHE A 252 -14.65 12.65 14.67
C PHE A 252 -16.02 13.31 14.58
N SER A 253 -16.55 13.76 15.72
CA SER A 253 -17.80 14.54 15.77
C SER A 253 -17.53 15.97 16.20
N ILE A 254 -18.15 16.93 15.50
CA ILE A 254 -18.18 18.34 15.88
C ILE A 254 -19.38 18.58 16.78
N GLY A 255 -19.13 18.66 18.07
CA GLY A 255 -20.17 18.65 19.10
C GLY A 255 -20.79 17.27 19.30
N LYS A 256 -21.93 17.21 20.00
CA LYS A 256 -22.58 15.95 20.35
C LYS A 256 -23.06 15.20 19.12
N PRO A 257 -22.60 13.96 18.87
CA PRO A 257 -23.09 13.14 17.77
C PRO A 257 -24.54 12.71 17.96
N SER A 258 -25.25 12.44 16.86
CA SER A 258 -26.59 11.88 16.90
C SER A 258 -26.58 10.43 17.42
N ASN A 259 -27.75 9.95 17.91
CA ASN A 259 -27.87 8.55 18.33
C ASN A 259 -27.61 7.57 17.17
N ALA A 260 -27.99 7.93 15.95
CA ALA A 260 -27.74 7.10 14.77
C ALA A 260 -26.23 6.93 14.52
N ILE A 261 -25.47 8.03 14.57
CA ILE A 261 -24.00 8.02 14.42
C ILE A 261 -23.34 7.21 15.53
N ASN A 262 -23.74 7.39 16.79
CA ASN A 262 -23.19 6.59 17.89
C ASN A 262 -23.44 5.10 17.70
N THR A 263 -24.64 4.72 17.24
CA THR A 263 -24.98 3.32 17.00
C THR A 263 -24.17 2.74 15.84
N ALA A 264 -24.03 3.47 14.73
CA ALA A 264 -23.25 3.05 13.58
C ALA A 264 -21.76 2.94 13.92
N TYR A 265 -21.21 3.92 14.64
CA TYR A 265 -19.82 3.89 15.05
C TYR A 265 -19.49 2.72 16.01
N ARG A 266 -20.40 2.41 16.96
CA ARG A 266 -20.24 1.24 17.83
C ARG A 266 -20.27 -0.06 17.04
N LEU A 267 -21.17 -0.17 16.07
CA LEU A 267 -21.25 -1.36 15.21
C LEU A 267 -19.92 -1.57 14.44
N LEU A 268 -19.32 -0.49 13.90
CA LEU A 268 -18.00 -0.55 13.27
C LEU A 268 -16.94 -1.01 14.26
N TRP A 269 -16.90 -0.40 15.45
CA TRP A 269 -15.93 -0.75 16.47
C TRP A 269 -16.04 -2.21 16.88
N GLU A 270 -17.25 -2.72 17.13
CA GLU A 270 -17.52 -4.12 17.47
C GLU A 270 -17.15 -5.07 16.31
N THR A 271 -17.41 -4.67 15.07
CA THR A 271 -17.01 -5.45 13.88
C THR A 271 -15.50 -5.56 13.78
N THR A 272 -14.78 -4.47 14.00
CA THR A 272 -13.32 -4.49 14.03
C THR A 272 -12.79 -5.39 15.16
N GLU A 273 -13.40 -5.37 16.35
CA GLU A 273 -13.02 -6.29 17.45
C GLU A 273 -13.20 -7.76 17.06
N LEU A 274 -14.32 -8.09 16.38
CA LEU A 274 -14.54 -9.45 15.87
C LEU A 274 -13.48 -9.85 14.84
N ALA A 275 -13.11 -8.95 13.95
CA ALA A 275 -12.04 -9.19 12.98
C ALA A 275 -10.69 -9.41 13.68
N LEU A 276 -10.32 -8.55 14.63
CA LEU A 276 -9.11 -8.67 15.43
C LEU A 276 -9.08 -10.00 16.24
N ALA A 277 -10.20 -10.38 16.80
CA ALA A 277 -10.33 -11.64 17.52
C ALA A 277 -10.23 -12.87 16.60
N SER A 278 -10.48 -12.74 15.31
CA SER A 278 -10.54 -13.86 14.35
C SER A 278 -9.31 -13.98 13.45
N ALA A 279 -8.65 -12.86 13.12
CA ALA A 279 -7.52 -12.82 12.20
C ALA A 279 -6.30 -13.57 12.73
N ARG A 280 -6.06 -14.79 12.21
CA ARG A 280 -4.95 -15.68 12.64
C ARG A 280 -4.44 -16.51 11.47
N PRO A 281 -3.22 -17.08 11.58
CA PRO A 281 -2.75 -18.03 10.61
C PRO A 281 -3.72 -19.20 10.40
N GLY A 282 -3.99 -19.51 9.14
CA GLY A 282 -4.89 -20.59 8.74
C GLY A 282 -6.31 -20.16 8.37
N LEU A 283 -6.79 -18.99 8.83
CA LEU A 283 -8.05 -18.40 8.35
C LEU A 283 -7.85 -17.86 6.92
N THR A 284 -8.86 -17.95 6.07
CA THR A 284 -8.82 -17.31 4.74
C THR A 284 -9.32 -15.85 4.81
N THR A 285 -8.91 -15.04 3.85
CA THR A 285 -9.38 -13.66 3.74
C THR A 285 -10.87 -13.58 3.46
N SER A 286 -11.44 -14.53 2.69
CA SER A 286 -12.90 -14.66 2.49
C SER A 286 -13.65 -15.00 3.78
N GLU A 287 -13.12 -15.91 4.61
CA GLU A 287 -13.72 -16.20 5.92
C GLU A 287 -13.72 -14.97 6.83
N LEU A 288 -12.61 -14.22 6.86
CA LEU A 288 -12.53 -12.97 7.63
C LEU A 288 -13.53 -11.93 7.11
N PHE A 289 -13.70 -11.82 5.77
CA PHE A 289 -14.72 -10.98 5.17
C PHE A 289 -16.12 -11.36 5.66
N PHE A 290 -16.51 -12.63 5.60
CA PHE A 290 -17.84 -13.08 6.01
C PHE A 290 -18.09 -12.93 7.52
N ILE A 291 -17.07 -13.00 8.36
CA ILE A 291 -17.19 -12.68 9.79
C ILE A 291 -17.62 -11.23 9.99
N MET A 292 -17.00 -10.28 9.29
CA MET A 292 -17.33 -8.86 9.37
C MET A 292 -18.68 -8.56 8.74
N GLU A 293 -18.92 -9.06 7.52
CA GLU A 293 -20.19 -8.88 6.80
C GLU A 293 -21.40 -9.30 7.64
N LYS A 294 -21.32 -10.46 8.27
CA LYS A 294 -22.38 -10.98 9.13
C LYS A 294 -22.71 -10.04 10.30
N ASN A 295 -21.71 -9.41 10.90
CA ASN A 295 -21.92 -8.47 12.00
C ASN A 295 -22.48 -7.14 11.51
N LEU A 296 -22.02 -6.65 10.34
CA LEU A 296 -22.50 -5.43 9.70
C LEU A 296 -23.92 -5.55 9.18
N GLN A 297 -24.44 -6.78 8.98
CA GLN A 297 -25.74 -7.07 8.37
C GLN A 297 -25.91 -6.50 6.95
N THR A 298 -24.79 -6.27 6.27
CA THR A 298 -24.74 -5.85 4.86
C THR A 298 -24.73 -7.07 3.93
N LYS A 299 -24.92 -6.85 2.63
CA LYS A 299 -24.85 -7.92 1.63
C LYS A 299 -23.53 -7.82 0.85
N SER A 300 -22.88 -8.95 0.64
CA SER A 300 -21.61 -9.04 -0.11
C SER A 300 -21.64 -8.42 -1.51
N SER A 301 -22.83 -8.34 -2.12
CA SER A 301 -23.01 -7.66 -3.42
C SER A 301 -22.91 -6.13 -3.34
N GLU A 302 -22.94 -5.56 -2.14
CA GLU A 302 -22.91 -4.11 -1.89
C GLU A 302 -21.53 -3.65 -1.44
N VAL A 303 -20.62 -4.58 -1.06
CA VAL A 303 -19.29 -4.29 -0.54
C VAL A 303 -18.26 -5.02 -1.38
N GLY A 304 -17.29 -4.29 -1.90
CA GLY A 304 -16.20 -4.87 -2.70
C GLY A 304 -15.22 -5.67 -1.86
N ARG A 305 -14.67 -5.06 -0.81
CA ARG A 305 -13.74 -5.64 0.16
C ARG A 305 -13.84 -4.92 1.50
N LEU A 306 -13.36 -5.55 2.57
CA LEU A 306 -13.32 -5.02 3.94
C LEU A 306 -11.88 -5.00 4.49
N GLY A 307 -10.91 -4.78 3.61
CA GLY A 307 -9.49 -4.69 3.93
C GLY A 307 -8.60 -5.23 2.82
N HIS A 308 -7.32 -4.98 2.94
CA HIS A 308 -6.31 -5.40 1.97
C HIS A 308 -4.92 -5.52 2.60
N GLY A 309 -3.97 -6.05 1.84
CA GLY A 309 -2.56 -6.04 2.20
C GLY A 309 -1.96 -4.63 2.13
N LEU A 310 -0.91 -4.39 2.90
CA LEU A 310 -0.24 -3.09 3.03
C LEU A 310 1.28 -3.29 3.05
N GLY A 311 2.02 -2.32 2.52
CA GLY A 311 3.48 -2.39 2.56
C GLY A 311 4.17 -1.25 1.81
N LEU A 312 4.87 -1.56 0.72
CA LEU A 312 5.49 -0.60 -0.19
C LEU A 312 4.48 0.11 -1.10
N GLN A 313 3.25 -0.35 -1.12
CA GLN A 313 2.12 0.29 -1.77
C GLN A 313 1.00 0.45 -0.75
N LEU A 314 0.17 1.47 -0.94
CA LEU A 314 -1.00 1.72 -0.11
C LEU A 314 -1.90 0.48 -0.09
N THR A 315 -2.17 -0.08 -1.26
CA THR A 315 -2.91 -1.31 -1.43
C THR A 315 -1.99 -2.38 -2.01
N GLU A 316 -1.88 -3.49 -1.29
CA GLU A 316 -1.21 -4.71 -1.73
C GLU A 316 -2.15 -5.92 -1.64
N TRP A 317 -1.73 -7.06 -2.14
CA TRP A 317 -2.40 -8.33 -1.95
C TRP A 317 -2.14 -8.87 -0.53
N PRO A 318 -3.09 -9.59 0.14
CA PRO A 318 -4.39 -10.04 -0.36
C PRO A 318 -5.50 -9.00 -0.19
N SER A 319 -6.71 -9.29 -0.74
CA SER A 319 -7.93 -8.56 -0.44
C SER A 319 -8.80 -9.32 0.57
N ILE A 320 -9.34 -8.64 1.57
CA ILE A 320 -10.36 -9.21 2.45
C ILE A 320 -11.70 -9.08 1.72
N ALA A 321 -12.01 -10.07 0.90
CA ALA A 321 -13.10 -10.04 -0.05
C ALA A 321 -13.73 -11.43 -0.22
N PRO A 322 -15.00 -11.54 -0.63
CA PRO A 322 -15.69 -12.84 -0.73
C PRO A 322 -15.12 -13.77 -1.79
N TRP A 323 -14.27 -13.27 -2.68
CA TRP A 323 -13.67 -14.00 -3.80
C TRP A 323 -12.18 -14.32 -3.61
N ASP A 324 -11.58 -13.91 -2.49
CA ASP A 324 -10.16 -14.15 -2.20
C ASP A 324 -10.00 -15.17 -1.08
N ASP A 325 -9.52 -16.37 -1.42
CA ASP A 325 -9.29 -17.47 -0.49
C ASP A 325 -7.82 -17.55 -0.02
N THR A 326 -7.08 -16.43 -0.07
CA THR A 326 -5.72 -16.39 0.44
C THR A 326 -5.70 -16.75 1.93
N VAL A 327 -4.93 -17.75 2.28
CA VAL A 327 -4.75 -18.19 3.67
C VAL A 327 -3.85 -17.20 4.39
N LEU A 328 -4.33 -16.62 5.48
CA LEU A 328 -3.55 -15.75 6.36
C LEU A 328 -2.37 -16.53 6.95
N ARG A 329 -1.21 -15.89 6.93
CA ARG A 329 0.05 -16.41 7.47
C ARG A 329 0.70 -15.39 8.37
N GLU A 330 1.50 -15.87 9.30
CA GLU A 330 2.30 -15.02 10.17
C GLU A 330 3.12 -14.00 9.36
N ASN A 331 3.22 -12.78 9.87
CA ASN A 331 3.90 -11.63 9.27
C ASN A 331 3.23 -11.04 8.00
N MET A 332 2.03 -11.46 7.65
CA MET A 332 1.21 -10.65 6.76
C MET A 332 0.78 -9.36 7.46
N VAL A 333 0.89 -8.23 6.75
CA VAL A 333 0.35 -6.93 7.19
C VAL A 333 -0.86 -6.63 6.34
N ILE A 334 -1.98 -6.39 7.00
CA ILE A 334 -3.27 -6.12 6.35
C ILE A 334 -4.00 -4.97 7.03
N THR A 335 -4.91 -4.32 6.30
CA THR A 335 -5.90 -3.43 6.86
C THR A 335 -7.16 -4.20 7.25
N ILE A 336 -7.92 -3.67 8.19
CA ILE A 336 -9.29 -4.09 8.55
C ILE A 336 -10.14 -2.83 8.43
N GLU A 337 -11.02 -2.75 7.42
CA GLU A 337 -11.75 -1.53 7.05
C GLU A 337 -13.26 -1.73 6.85
N PRO A 338 -14.00 -2.17 7.89
CA PRO A 338 -15.45 -2.26 7.80
C PRO A 338 -16.08 -0.88 7.58
N SER A 339 -17.21 -0.87 6.85
CA SER A 339 -18.03 0.32 6.61
C SER A 339 -19.49 0.07 6.87
N VAL A 340 -20.24 1.09 7.29
CA VAL A 340 -21.69 1.06 7.49
C VAL A 340 -22.34 2.30 6.93
N GLU A 341 -23.62 2.17 6.54
CA GLU A 341 -24.49 3.29 6.25
C GLU A 341 -25.29 3.66 7.50
N GLY A 342 -25.16 4.91 7.96
CA GLY A 342 -25.83 5.40 9.17
C GLY A 342 -26.51 6.77 8.97
N GLY A 343 -27.15 6.97 7.80
CA GLY A 343 -27.61 8.29 7.35
C GLY A 343 -26.53 9.08 6.60
N GLY A 344 -25.50 8.41 6.19
CA GLY A 344 -24.26 8.71 5.48
C GLY A 344 -23.34 7.52 5.68
N VAL A 345 -22.15 7.54 5.14
CA VAL A 345 -21.16 6.48 5.28
C VAL A 345 -20.32 6.71 6.54
N LEU A 346 -19.97 5.65 7.26
CA LEU A 346 -18.91 5.60 8.26
C LEU A 346 -17.99 4.44 7.93
N VAL A 347 -16.69 4.67 8.00
CA VAL A 347 -15.62 3.67 7.83
C VAL A 347 -14.79 3.63 9.10
N SER A 348 -14.20 2.51 9.43
CA SER A 348 -13.20 2.38 10.49
C SER A 348 -12.08 1.50 10.02
N GLU A 349 -10.85 1.98 10.06
CA GLU A 349 -9.71 1.25 9.52
C GLU A 349 -8.57 1.12 10.53
N GLU A 350 -8.00 -0.09 10.59
CA GLU A 350 -6.84 -0.41 11.43
C GLU A 350 -5.81 -1.23 10.64
N ASN A 351 -4.53 -1.01 10.91
CA ASN A 351 -3.45 -1.82 10.37
C ASN A 351 -3.01 -2.87 11.40
N ILE A 352 -2.91 -4.12 10.96
CA ILE A 352 -2.52 -5.25 11.81
C ILE A 352 -1.43 -6.11 11.17
N VAL A 353 -0.68 -6.80 12.02
CA VAL A 353 0.20 -7.90 11.62
C VAL A 353 -0.41 -9.21 12.09
N ILE A 354 -0.52 -10.17 11.20
CA ILE A 354 -0.93 -11.54 11.56
C ILE A 354 0.19 -12.18 12.37
N ARG A 355 -0.13 -12.67 13.57
CA ARG A 355 0.80 -13.34 14.48
C ARG A 355 0.26 -14.71 14.89
N ASP A 356 1.14 -15.57 15.38
CA ASP A 356 0.72 -16.80 16.04
C ASP A 356 -0.05 -16.43 17.33
N GLY A 357 -1.37 -16.60 17.30
CA GLY A 357 -2.30 -16.10 18.32
C GLY A 357 -3.09 -14.87 17.87
N LEU A 358 -3.24 -13.86 18.73
CA LEU A 358 -3.89 -12.61 18.39
C LEU A 358 -3.00 -11.76 17.48
N PRO A 359 -3.58 -11.03 16.49
CA PRO A 359 -2.80 -10.14 15.65
C PRO A 359 -2.19 -9.00 16.47
N GLU A 360 -1.05 -8.51 16.01
CA GLU A 360 -0.44 -7.30 16.53
C GLU A 360 -1.10 -6.09 15.86
N LEU A 361 -1.70 -5.19 16.66
CA LEU A 361 -2.23 -3.93 16.17
C LEU A 361 -1.08 -2.93 15.98
N LEU A 362 -0.92 -2.40 14.77
CA LEU A 362 0.11 -1.40 14.45
C LEU A 362 -0.37 0.03 14.67
N THR A 363 -1.66 0.27 14.48
CA THR A 363 -2.32 1.55 14.73
C THR A 363 -2.72 1.68 16.20
N LYS A 364 -2.80 2.89 16.71
CA LYS A 364 -3.47 3.15 17.98
C LYS A 364 -4.96 2.90 17.81
N ARG A 365 -5.50 1.90 18.51
CA ARG A 365 -6.92 1.51 18.38
C ARG A 365 -7.85 2.71 18.53
N ALA A 366 -8.81 2.85 17.59
CA ALA A 366 -9.88 3.81 17.70
C ALA A 366 -10.69 3.60 18.99
N THR A 367 -11.16 4.68 19.61
CA THR A 367 -11.95 4.63 20.84
C THR A 367 -13.32 4.00 20.61
N HIS A 368 -13.88 3.33 21.64
CA HIS A 368 -15.22 2.72 21.56
C HIS A 368 -16.35 3.73 21.26
N GLU A 369 -16.15 4.97 21.65
CA GLU A 369 -17.07 6.08 21.34
C GLU A 369 -16.39 7.05 20.38
N ILE A 370 -17.18 7.63 19.44
CA ILE A 370 -16.66 8.60 18.49
C ILE A 370 -16.11 9.83 19.23
N PRO A 371 -14.85 10.24 18.97
CA PRO A 371 -14.26 11.39 19.62
C PRO A 371 -15.00 12.69 19.27
N ILE A 372 -15.27 13.51 20.27
CA ILE A 372 -15.84 14.85 20.12
C ILE A 372 -14.69 15.85 20.21
N ILE A 373 -14.50 16.68 19.20
CA ILE A 373 -13.34 17.56 19.10
C ILE A 373 -13.64 19.06 19.22
N ILE A 374 -14.90 19.50 19.29
CA ILE A 374 -15.30 20.88 19.52
C ILE A 374 -16.50 20.93 20.46
#